data_929d556565f5c7c53a9df93e4bc3e8e4
#
_entry.id   929d556565f5c7c53a9df93e4bc3e8e4
#
_cell.length_a   1.000
_cell.length_b   1.000
_cell.length_c   1.000
_cell.angle_alpha   90.00
_cell.angle_beta   90.00
_cell.angle_gamma   90.00
#
_symmetry.space_group_name_H-M   'P 1'
#
loop_
_entity.id
_entity.type
_entity.pdbx_description
1 polymer ?
#
loop_
_entity_poly.entity_id
_entity_poly.type
_entity_poly.pdbx_seq_one_letter_code
_entity_poly.pdbx_strand_id
1 'polypeptide(L)'
;STKMVGESLEQHCETEFNKVRMGMFPNAYFEKDNKAIATEDDGRATKGDFIFRDYADDGTEFISIMFEMKNEADDSTHRKTNESHFKKLDADRRKKGCEYAVLVSLLEPDNELYAAGITDVSYRFEKMYVIRPQFFIPLITLLRNAALSSMEARRELALVRQQNIDVTNFEDQLADFKDKFGRNYRLASERFAKAIDEIDKSIDHLQKIKEHLLGSERNLRLANDKAEDLTVKKLTRKNPTMKALLDEARAAKEGAGTDDETAEAADTEVVDD
;
A
#
# COMPACT_ATOMS: atom_id res chain seq x y z
N SER A 1 -1.25 -4.76 -3.98
CA SER A 1 -0.49 -4.51 -5.21
C SER A 1 -1.35 -4.09 -6.40
N THR A 2 -2.53 -4.67 -6.60
CA THR A 2 -3.38 -4.39 -7.77
C THR A 2 -4.04 -2.99 -7.74
N LYS A 3 -4.13 -2.36 -6.58
CA LYS A 3 -4.73 -1.03 -6.43
C LYS A 3 -3.79 0.12 -6.84
N MET A 4 -2.48 -0.14 -6.82
CA MET A 4 -1.47 0.87 -7.20
C MET A 4 -1.19 0.95 -8.71
N VAL A 5 -1.74 0.07 -9.54
CA VAL A 5 -1.51 0.05 -11.01
C VAL A 5 -2.28 1.17 -11.73
N GLY A 6 -3.28 1.80 -11.09
CA GLY A 6 -4.07 2.90 -11.66
C GLY A 6 -3.83 4.29 -11.03
N GLU A 7 -3.04 4.36 -9.97
CA GLU A 7 -2.76 5.60 -9.23
C GLU A 7 -1.25 5.85 -9.25
N SER A 8 -0.80 7.06 -9.58
CA SER A 8 0.62 7.40 -9.49
C SER A 8 1.07 7.33 -8.03
N LEU A 9 2.34 6.97 -7.79
CA LEU A 9 2.89 6.92 -6.43
C LEU A 9 2.80 8.27 -5.72
N GLU A 10 2.97 9.36 -6.48
CA GLU A 10 2.79 10.73 -6.00
C GLU A 10 1.36 10.95 -5.47
N GLN A 11 0.35 10.57 -6.27
CA GLN A 11 -1.06 10.72 -5.91
C GLN A 11 -1.43 9.86 -4.70
N HIS A 12 -0.88 8.63 -4.63
CA HIS A 12 -1.05 7.77 -3.47
C HIS A 12 -0.53 8.43 -2.19
N CYS A 13 0.71 8.92 -2.19
CA CYS A 13 1.31 9.58 -1.02
C CYS A 13 0.56 10.86 -0.63
N GLU A 14 0.12 11.65 -1.60
CA GLU A 14 -0.69 12.84 -1.36
C GLU A 14 -2.04 12.48 -0.71
N THR A 15 -2.70 11.45 -1.22
CA THR A 15 -3.96 10.94 -0.67
C THR A 15 -3.79 10.44 0.76
N GLU A 16 -2.75 9.64 1.02
CA GLU A 16 -2.46 9.13 2.37
C GLU A 16 -2.14 10.26 3.36
N PHE A 17 -1.39 11.27 2.93
CA PHE A 17 -1.13 12.43 3.77
C PHE A 17 -2.41 13.21 4.10
N ASN A 18 -3.24 13.48 3.11
CA ASN A 18 -4.47 14.24 3.28
C ASN A 18 -5.48 13.55 4.21
N LYS A 19 -5.51 12.22 4.25
CA LYS A 19 -6.35 11.46 5.19
C LYS A 19 -6.02 11.73 6.66
N VAL A 20 -4.75 11.97 6.98
CA VAL A 20 -4.27 12.12 8.34
C VAL A 20 -3.92 13.57 8.71
N ARG A 21 -3.85 14.46 7.72
CA ARG A 21 -3.38 15.85 7.86
C ARG A 21 -4.02 16.58 9.03
N MET A 22 -5.36 16.60 9.08
CA MET A 22 -6.09 17.36 10.09
C MET A 22 -5.90 16.82 11.52
N GLY A 23 -5.70 15.51 11.66
CA GLY A 23 -5.54 14.89 12.98
C GLY A 23 -4.10 14.84 13.47
N MET A 24 -3.14 14.66 12.57
CA MET A 24 -1.73 14.44 12.93
C MET A 24 -0.81 15.64 12.63
N PHE A 25 -1.14 16.44 11.60
CA PHE A 25 -0.27 17.50 11.08
C PHE A 25 -1.04 18.79 10.78
N PRO A 26 -1.77 19.38 11.74
CA PRO A 26 -2.68 20.50 11.47
C PRO A 26 -1.97 21.75 10.95
N ASN A 27 -0.73 21.99 11.38
CA ASN A 27 0.06 23.16 11.02
C ASN A 27 1.07 22.88 9.89
N ALA A 28 1.09 21.63 9.38
CA ALA A 28 2.09 21.24 8.40
C ALA A 28 1.74 21.70 6.98
N TYR A 29 2.78 22.16 6.30
CA TYR A 29 2.77 22.37 4.87
C TYR A 29 3.19 21.06 4.18
N PHE A 30 2.38 20.61 3.24
CA PHE A 30 2.72 19.50 2.35
C PHE A 30 2.18 19.82 0.97
N GLU A 31 3.06 20.16 0.05
CA GLU A 31 2.69 20.55 -1.30
C GLU A 31 3.70 20.03 -2.32
N LYS A 32 3.19 19.88 -3.53
CA LYS A 32 4.01 19.55 -4.70
C LYS A 32 5.02 20.67 -4.95
N ASP A 33 6.29 20.31 -5.17
CA ASP A 33 7.33 21.29 -5.48
C ASP A 33 7.14 21.85 -6.90
N ASN A 34 6.38 22.92 -7.01
CA ASN A 34 6.08 23.59 -8.29
C ASN A 34 7.10 24.65 -8.70
N LYS A 35 8.05 25.01 -7.81
CA LYS A 35 9.05 26.05 -8.06
C LYS A 35 10.39 25.41 -8.40
N ALA A 36 10.68 25.24 -9.67
CA ALA A 36 12.01 24.87 -10.11
C ALA A 36 12.99 26.02 -9.84
N ILE A 37 14.06 25.76 -9.08
CA ILE A 37 15.14 26.73 -8.84
C ILE A 37 16.31 26.32 -9.72
N ALA A 38 16.69 27.22 -10.64
CA ALA A 38 17.90 27.06 -11.47
C ALA A 38 19.15 27.16 -10.59
N THR A 39 20.14 26.33 -10.84
CA THR A 39 21.48 26.45 -10.25
C THR A 39 22.37 27.32 -11.12
N GLU A 40 23.22 28.12 -10.48
CA GLU A 40 24.27 28.88 -11.16
C GLU A 40 25.32 27.98 -11.84
N ASP A 41 25.49 26.72 -11.35
CA ASP A 41 26.50 25.78 -11.84
C ASP A 41 26.11 24.98 -13.08
N ASP A 42 24.84 24.63 -13.28
CA ASP A 42 24.42 23.67 -14.33
C ASP A 42 23.29 24.19 -15.25
N GLY A 43 22.68 25.35 -14.98
CA GLY A 43 21.58 25.92 -15.77
C GLY A 43 20.31 25.01 -15.85
N ARG A 44 20.29 23.84 -15.22
CA ARG A 44 19.15 22.93 -15.19
C ARG A 44 18.30 23.17 -13.96
N ALA A 45 17.08 23.64 -14.20
CA ALA A 45 16.08 23.71 -13.14
C ALA A 45 15.66 22.29 -12.72
N THR A 46 15.98 21.88 -11.49
CA THR A 46 15.54 20.62 -10.90
C THR A 46 14.57 20.90 -9.77
N LYS A 47 13.63 19.98 -9.56
CA LYS A 47 12.64 20.04 -8.49
C LYS A 47 12.41 18.65 -7.95
N GLY A 48 12.13 18.53 -6.64
CA GLY A 48 11.59 17.33 -6.04
C GLY A 48 10.10 17.18 -6.34
N ASP A 49 9.51 16.10 -5.86
CA ASP A 49 8.07 15.88 -6.07
C ASP A 49 7.24 16.62 -5.02
N PHE A 50 7.58 16.48 -3.71
CA PHE A 50 6.87 17.14 -2.62
C PHE A 50 7.81 17.68 -1.54
N ILE A 51 7.34 18.71 -0.83
CA ILE A 51 7.99 19.26 0.35
C ILE A 51 7.03 19.19 1.51
N PHE A 52 7.50 18.62 2.63
CA PHE A 52 6.84 18.67 3.93
C PHE A 52 7.60 19.65 4.83
N ARG A 53 6.87 20.55 5.50
CA ARG A 53 7.39 21.44 6.54
C ARG A 53 6.40 21.50 7.69
N ASP A 54 6.88 21.51 8.91
CA ASP A 54 6.01 21.72 10.06
C ASP A 54 6.57 22.80 10.99
N TYR A 55 5.65 23.49 11.62
CA TYR A 55 5.93 24.71 12.37
C TYR A 55 5.37 24.59 13.80
N ALA A 56 6.12 25.12 14.75
CA ALA A 56 5.64 25.31 16.11
C ALA A 56 4.60 26.46 16.14
N ASP A 57 3.89 26.59 17.24
CA ASP A 57 2.84 27.61 17.42
C ASP A 57 3.35 29.04 17.29
N ASP A 58 4.66 29.25 17.53
CA ASP A 58 5.33 30.55 17.32
C ASP A 58 5.78 30.79 15.87
N GLY A 59 5.45 29.89 14.95
CA GLY A 59 5.82 29.96 13.54
C GLY A 59 7.25 29.48 13.23
N THR A 60 7.99 28.97 14.23
CA THR A 60 9.33 28.42 14.00
C THR A 60 9.24 27.09 13.28
N GLU A 61 9.86 26.98 12.10
CA GLU A 61 10.03 25.70 11.40
C GLU A 61 10.92 24.78 12.24
N PHE A 62 10.42 23.59 12.56
CA PHE A 62 11.20 22.63 13.34
C PHE A 62 11.58 21.38 12.55
N ILE A 63 10.96 21.14 11.40
CA ILE A 63 11.30 20.06 10.49
C ILE A 63 10.96 20.42 9.05
N SER A 64 11.81 19.98 8.12
CA SER A 64 11.55 20.03 6.69
C SER A 64 12.10 18.81 5.98
N ILE A 65 11.30 18.24 5.08
CA ILE A 65 11.61 17.00 4.36
C ILE A 65 11.34 17.21 2.87
N MET A 66 12.33 16.92 2.04
CA MET A 66 12.20 16.83 0.59
C MET A 66 11.87 15.39 0.21
N PHE A 67 10.83 15.20 -0.58
CA PHE A 67 10.44 13.90 -1.11
C PHE A 67 10.67 13.82 -2.61
N GLU A 68 11.16 12.67 -3.06
CA GLU A 68 11.15 12.19 -4.44
C GLU A 68 10.45 10.84 -4.47
N MET A 69 9.60 10.59 -5.47
CA MET A 69 8.79 9.38 -5.58
C MET A 69 9.14 8.65 -6.87
N LYS A 70 9.45 7.35 -6.78
CA LYS A 70 9.87 6.56 -7.93
C LYS A 70 9.12 5.23 -7.99
N ASN A 71 8.49 5.01 -9.16
CA ASN A 71 7.79 3.79 -9.50
C ASN A 71 8.54 3.09 -10.65
N GLU A 72 8.50 1.76 -10.70
CA GLU A 72 9.07 0.99 -11.82
C GLU A 72 8.43 1.31 -13.17
N ALA A 73 7.15 1.69 -13.18
CA ALA A 73 6.41 2.03 -14.40
C ALA A 73 6.91 3.33 -15.06
N ASP A 74 7.57 4.22 -14.31
CA ASP A 74 8.03 5.52 -14.82
C ASP A 74 9.31 5.42 -15.67
N ASP A 75 9.92 4.24 -15.74
CA ASP A 75 11.24 4.04 -16.37
C ASP A 75 11.35 2.74 -17.19
N SER A 76 10.54 2.63 -18.24
CA SER A 76 10.40 1.42 -19.08
C SER A 76 11.65 1.04 -19.91
N THR A 77 12.67 1.89 -19.98
CA THR A 77 13.81 1.71 -20.90
C THR A 77 15.12 1.28 -20.21
N HIS A 78 15.32 1.58 -18.92
CA HIS A 78 16.51 1.15 -18.17
C HIS A 78 16.13 0.94 -16.71
N ARG A 79 16.47 -0.21 -16.13
CA ARG A 79 16.31 -0.44 -14.68
C ARG A 79 17.16 0.56 -13.91
N LYS A 80 16.56 1.66 -13.49
CA LYS A 80 17.23 2.61 -12.60
C LYS A 80 17.25 2.06 -11.18
N THR A 81 18.36 2.24 -10.50
CA THR A 81 18.53 1.89 -9.10
C THR A 81 18.16 3.08 -8.21
N ASN A 82 17.80 2.82 -6.96
CA ASN A 82 17.56 3.86 -5.97
C ASN A 82 18.74 4.84 -5.87
N GLU A 83 19.96 4.30 -5.91
CA GLU A 83 21.18 5.11 -5.83
C GLU A 83 21.31 6.18 -6.93
N SER A 84 20.79 5.90 -8.12
CA SER A 84 20.85 6.85 -9.25
C SER A 84 20.11 8.17 -8.98
N HIS A 85 19.18 8.17 -8.00
CA HIS A 85 18.38 9.33 -7.63
C HIS A 85 18.96 10.16 -6.46
N PHE A 86 19.91 9.60 -5.68
CA PHE A 86 20.40 10.22 -4.45
C PHE A 86 21.05 11.58 -4.68
N LYS A 87 21.93 11.69 -5.68
CA LYS A 87 22.64 12.95 -5.98
C LYS A 87 21.68 14.09 -6.33
N LYS A 88 20.67 13.79 -7.16
CA LYS A 88 19.65 14.77 -7.54
C LYS A 88 18.82 15.18 -6.32
N LEU A 89 18.34 14.22 -5.55
CA LEU A 89 17.50 14.47 -4.38
C LEU A 89 18.25 15.28 -3.31
N ASP A 90 19.53 14.99 -3.06
CA ASP A 90 20.34 15.80 -2.12
C ASP A 90 20.54 17.23 -2.61
N ALA A 91 20.78 17.41 -3.92
CA ALA A 91 20.87 18.74 -4.50
C ALA A 91 19.56 19.54 -4.36
N ASP A 92 18.41 18.89 -4.61
CA ASP A 92 17.09 19.51 -4.46
C ASP A 92 16.80 19.85 -2.99
N ARG A 93 17.11 18.94 -2.07
CA ARG A 93 17.02 19.17 -0.61
C ARG A 93 17.78 20.42 -0.19
N ARG A 94 19.04 20.54 -0.58
CA ARG A 94 19.89 21.68 -0.21
C ARG A 94 19.39 22.98 -0.80
N LYS A 95 18.99 22.98 -2.08
CA LYS A 95 18.42 24.16 -2.74
C LYS A 95 17.17 24.69 -2.06
N LYS A 96 16.33 23.80 -1.56
CA LYS A 96 15.08 24.15 -0.88
C LYS A 96 15.26 24.36 0.62
N GLY A 97 16.47 24.20 1.16
CA GLY A 97 16.76 24.34 2.57
C GLY A 97 16.04 23.30 3.43
N CYS A 98 15.76 22.12 2.88
CA CYS A 98 15.14 21.05 3.63
C CYS A 98 16.19 20.29 4.47
N GLU A 99 15.80 19.89 5.67
CA GLU A 99 16.68 19.19 6.59
C GLU A 99 16.91 17.74 6.17
N TYR A 100 15.83 17.05 5.77
CA TYR A 100 15.84 15.64 5.37
C TYR A 100 15.55 15.48 3.89
N ALA A 101 16.05 14.37 3.32
CA ALA A 101 15.72 13.90 1.99
C ALA A 101 15.15 12.49 2.08
N VAL A 102 14.03 12.23 1.42
CA VAL A 102 13.37 10.92 1.45
C VAL A 102 13.01 10.49 0.04
N LEU A 103 13.55 9.34 -0.38
CA LEU A 103 13.15 8.67 -1.61
C LEU A 103 12.08 7.63 -1.28
N VAL A 104 10.85 7.89 -1.71
CA VAL A 104 9.75 6.90 -1.66
C VAL A 104 9.85 6.07 -2.93
N SER A 105 10.15 4.78 -2.81
CA SER A 105 10.54 3.97 -3.96
C SER A 105 9.86 2.61 -4.00
N LEU A 106 9.41 2.25 -5.19
CA LEU A 106 9.04 0.89 -5.57
C LEU A 106 10.12 0.20 -6.41
N LEU A 107 11.23 0.90 -6.71
CA LEU A 107 12.36 0.33 -7.43
C LEU A 107 13.02 -0.78 -6.61
N GLU A 108 13.69 -1.69 -7.31
CA GLU A 108 14.48 -2.77 -6.71
C GLU A 108 13.69 -3.59 -5.66
N PRO A 109 12.53 -4.17 -6.02
CA PRO A 109 11.67 -4.87 -5.06
C PRO A 109 12.35 -6.09 -4.42
N ASP A 110 13.28 -6.73 -5.15
CA ASP A 110 13.97 -7.94 -4.73
C ASP A 110 15.29 -7.65 -3.98
N ASN A 111 15.64 -6.37 -3.78
CA ASN A 111 16.85 -5.98 -3.07
C ASN A 111 16.62 -6.04 -1.55
N GLU A 112 17.31 -6.95 -0.87
CA GLU A 112 17.17 -7.17 0.58
C GLU A 112 17.43 -5.91 1.40
N LEU A 113 18.32 -5.01 0.95
CA LEU A 113 18.60 -3.75 1.64
C LEU A 113 17.34 -2.88 1.76
N TYR A 114 16.52 -2.84 0.71
CA TYR A 114 15.30 -2.03 0.67
C TYR A 114 14.04 -2.82 1.08
N ALA A 115 14.15 -4.13 1.22
CA ALA A 115 13.04 -4.99 1.66
C ALA A 115 12.60 -4.70 3.10
N ALA A 116 13.52 -4.22 3.96
CA ALA A 116 13.23 -3.80 5.33
C ALA A 116 12.24 -2.62 5.42
N GLY A 117 12.01 -1.92 4.32
CA GLY A 117 11.00 -0.87 4.20
C GLY A 117 11.48 0.54 4.55
N ILE A 118 12.40 0.71 5.48
CA ILE A 118 13.11 1.97 5.78
C ILE A 118 14.61 1.67 5.78
N THR A 119 15.34 2.37 4.92
CA THR A 119 16.79 2.25 4.79
C THR A 119 17.43 3.61 5.01
N ASP A 120 18.32 3.70 5.98
CA ASP A 120 19.11 4.90 6.22
C ASP A 120 20.35 4.88 5.31
N VAL A 121 20.44 5.88 4.43
CA VAL A 121 21.56 6.08 3.52
C VAL A 121 22.37 7.33 3.87
N SER A 122 22.24 7.81 5.12
CA SER A 122 22.94 9.01 5.63
C SER A 122 24.46 8.88 5.61
N TYR A 123 24.98 7.65 5.53
CA TYR A 123 26.42 7.40 5.34
C TYR A 123 26.96 7.89 3.98
N ARG A 124 26.07 8.09 2.98
CA ARG A 124 26.42 8.62 1.66
C ARG A 124 25.95 10.06 1.48
N PHE A 125 24.74 10.37 1.89
CA PHE A 125 24.12 11.68 1.80
C PHE A 125 23.42 12.01 3.11
N GLU A 126 23.91 12.97 3.84
CA GLU A 126 23.45 13.35 5.16
C GLU A 126 21.92 13.47 5.25
N LYS A 127 21.32 12.84 6.27
CA LYS A 127 19.87 12.88 6.55
C LYS A 127 19.00 12.39 5.39
N MET A 128 19.48 11.35 4.66
CA MET A 128 18.76 10.77 3.54
C MET A 128 18.27 9.37 3.89
N TYR A 129 17.01 9.08 3.50
CA TYR A 129 16.36 7.80 3.68
C TYR A 129 15.74 7.31 2.38
N VAL A 130 15.72 5.98 2.19
CA VAL A 130 14.92 5.31 1.16
C VAL A 130 13.83 4.53 1.86
N ILE A 131 12.58 4.71 1.43
CA ILE A 131 11.46 4.02 2.06
C ILE A 131 10.53 3.37 1.04
N ARG A 132 9.82 2.34 1.49
CA ARG A 132 8.66 1.81 0.79
C ARG A 132 7.42 2.66 1.10
N PRO A 133 6.44 2.76 0.18
CA PRO A 133 5.28 3.66 0.33
C PRO A 133 4.49 3.49 1.63
N GLN A 134 4.38 2.28 2.16
CA GLN A 134 3.68 2.01 3.41
C GLN A 134 4.32 2.68 4.63
N PHE A 135 5.59 3.08 4.52
CA PHE A 135 6.32 3.79 5.59
C PHE A 135 6.30 5.31 5.45
N PHE A 136 5.58 5.84 4.46
CA PHE A 136 5.53 7.28 4.19
C PHE A 136 5.05 8.09 5.39
N ILE A 137 3.84 7.83 5.87
CA ILE A 137 3.30 8.51 7.06
C ILE A 137 4.06 8.14 8.35
N PRO A 138 4.38 6.86 8.61
CA PRO A 138 5.21 6.48 9.76
C PRO A 138 6.54 7.22 9.84
N LEU A 139 7.27 7.37 8.73
CA LEU A 139 8.55 8.09 8.75
C LEU A 139 8.38 9.58 9.01
N ILE A 140 7.41 10.25 8.37
CA ILE A 140 7.09 11.66 8.66
C ILE A 140 6.83 11.83 10.16
N THR A 141 5.98 10.97 10.73
CA THR A 141 5.64 11.02 12.15
C THR A 141 6.85 10.83 13.05
N LEU A 142 7.70 9.85 12.72
CA LEU A 142 8.91 9.56 13.47
C LEU A 142 9.87 10.76 13.46
N LEU A 143 10.20 11.28 12.28
CA LEU A 143 11.13 12.40 12.11
C LEU A 143 10.57 13.67 12.75
N ARG A 144 9.27 13.93 12.58
CA ARG A 144 8.57 15.05 13.20
C ARG A 144 8.66 15.01 14.72
N ASN A 145 8.33 13.87 15.33
CA ASN A 145 8.36 13.72 16.77
C ASN A 145 9.79 13.87 17.32
N ALA A 146 10.78 13.34 16.61
CA ALA A 146 12.19 13.50 16.97
C ALA A 146 12.62 14.96 16.90
N ALA A 147 12.23 15.68 15.85
CA ALA A 147 12.54 17.10 15.69
C ALA A 147 11.85 17.97 16.76
N LEU A 148 10.58 17.69 17.03
CA LEU A 148 9.82 18.39 18.08
C LEU A 148 10.46 18.19 19.46
N SER A 149 10.77 16.95 19.83
CA SER A 149 11.44 16.65 21.10
C SER A 149 12.83 17.29 21.19
N SER A 150 13.57 17.33 20.07
CA SER A 150 14.87 18.03 20.01
C SER A 150 14.71 19.54 20.18
N MET A 151 13.69 20.13 19.59
CA MET A 151 13.38 21.56 19.74
C MET A 151 12.98 21.89 21.17
N GLU A 152 12.10 21.09 21.78
CA GLU A 152 11.69 21.24 23.18
C GLU A 152 12.90 21.16 24.11
N ALA A 153 13.75 20.15 23.92
CA ALA A 153 14.97 20.00 24.70
C ALA A 153 15.94 21.19 24.53
N ARG A 154 16.05 21.75 23.30
CA ARG A 154 16.86 22.97 23.06
C ARG A 154 16.28 24.21 23.72
N ARG A 155 14.94 24.35 23.75
CA ARG A 155 14.26 25.46 24.46
C ARG A 155 14.46 25.37 25.96
N GLU A 156 14.26 24.17 26.50
CA GLU A 156 14.49 23.92 27.91
C GLU A 156 15.94 24.21 28.31
N LEU A 157 16.90 23.77 27.48
CA LEU A 157 18.31 24.05 27.65
C LEU A 157 18.62 25.55 27.62
N ALA A 158 17.99 26.32 26.75
CA ALA A 158 18.18 27.77 26.68
C ALA A 158 17.68 28.46 27.96
N LEU A 159 16.52 28.01 28.50
CA LEU A 159 15.97 28.47 29.76
C LEU A 159 16.88 28.12 30.92
N VAL A 160 17.39 26.89 30.96
CA VAL A 160 18.33 26.43 32.01
C VAL A 160 19.66 27.22 31.97
N ARG A 161 20.17 27.51 30.78
CA ARG A 161 21.36 28.38 30.61
C ARG A 161 21.13 29.80 31.14
N GLN A 162 19.92 30.35 30.94
CA GLN A 162 19.56 31.68 31.47
C GLN A 162 19.43 31.67 32.97
N GLN A 163 19.14 30.52 33.59
CA GLN A 163 18.98 30.36 35.06
C GLN A 163 20.26 29.94 35.78
N ASN A 164 21.43 29.97 35.11
CA ASN A 164 22.73 29.60 35.71
C ASN A 164 22.80 28.14 36.22
N ILE A 165 22.09 27.21 35.60
CA ILE A 165 22.08 25.79 35.99
C ILE A 165 23.23 25.04 35.34
N ASP A 166 23.93 24.28 36.17
CA ASP A 166 25.16 23.54 35.97
C ASP A 166 25.19 22.72 34.67
N VAL A 167 26.19 22.95 33.82
CA VAL A 167 26.41 22.29 32.53
C VAL A 167 26.66 20.78 32.66
N THR A 168 27.00 20.30 33.84
CA THR A 168 27.36 18.90 34.13
C THR A 168 26.18 17.94 33.99
N ASN A 169 24.94 18.40 34.21
CA ASN A 169 23.75 17.57 34.06
C ASN A 169 23.27 17.43 32.60
N PHE A 170 23.83 18.21 31.68
CA PHE A 170 23.38 18.23 30.29
C PHE A 170 23.83 17.00 29.49
N GLU A 171 25.10 16.60 29.69
CA GLU A 171 25.63 15.43 28.97
C GLU A 171 24.91 14.14 29.39
N ASP A 172 24.57 14.02 30.69
CA ASP A 172 23.82 12.89 31.21
C ASP A 172 22.38 12.86 30.67
N GLN A 173 21.71 14.01 30.60
CA GLN A 173 20.35 14.11 30.05
C GLN A 173 20.32 13.83 28.53
N LEU A 174 21.34 14.28 27.80
CA LEU A 174 21.46 14.01 26.37
C LEU A 174 21.73 12.53 26.09
N ALA A 175 22.55 11.90 26.93
CA ALA A 175 22.81 10.46 26.86
C ALA A 175 21.53 9.66 27.16
N ASP A 176 20.78 10.00 28.19
CA ASP A 176 19.51 9.36 28.56
C ASP A 176 18.45 9.57 27.47
N PHE A 177 18.39 10.76 26.87
CA PHE A 177 17.52 11.04 25.72
C PHE A 177 17.87 10.17 24.51
N LYS A 178 19.16 10.09 24.15
CA LYS A 178 19.63 9.24 23.04
C LYS A 178 19.32 7.77 23.28
N ASP A 179 19.49 7.30 24.51
CA ASP A 179 19.19 5.91 24.88
C ASP A 179 17.69 5.61 24.87
N LYS A 180 16.87 6.53 25.38
CA LYS A 180 15.40 6.40 25.34
C LYS A 180 14.88 6.44 23.89
N PHE A 181 15.40 7.35 23.09
CA PHE A 181 15.06 7.46 21.67
C PHE A 181 15.46 6.19 20.92
N GLY A 182 16.68 5.71 21.12
CA GLY A 182 17.16 4.48 20.48
C GLY A 182 16.35 3.24 20.89
N ARG A 183 15.90 3.16 22.15
CA ARG A 183 14.97 2.09 22.59
C ARG A 183 13.61 2.20 21.92
N ASN A 184 13.04 3.39 21.88
CA ASN A 184 11.74 3.61 21.24
C ASN A 184 11.78 3.34 19.74
N TYR A 185 12.86 3.74 19.08
CA TYR A 185 13.09 3.44 17.66
C TYR A 185 13.15 1.93 17.41
N ARG A 186 13.94 1.19 18.24
CA ARG A 186 14.01 -0.28 18.09
C ARG A 186 12.65 -0.94 18.32
N LEU A 187 11.94 -0.54 19.39
CA LEU A 187 10.61 -1.07 19.69
C LEU A 187 9.60 -0.79 18.56
N ALA A 188 9.66 0.41 17.98
CA ALA A 188 8.83 0.76 16.84
C ALA A 188 9.19 -0.10 15.62
N SER A 189 10.49 -0.22 15.29
CA SER A 189 10.98 -1.04 14.19
C SER A 189 10.60 -2.52 14.34
N GLU A 190 10.75 -3.08 15.56
CA GLU A 190 10.35 -4.47 15.85
C GLU A 190 8.83 -4.67 15.72
N ARG A 191 8.04 -3.70 16.16
CA ARG A 191 6.57 -3.75 16.00
C ARG A 191 6.15 -3.65 14.55
N PHE A 192 6.80 -2.80 13.76
CA PHE A 192 6.56 -2.72 12.32
C PHE A 192 6.94 -4.01 11.61
N ALA A 193 8.10 -4.58 11.92
CA ALA A 193 8.50 -5.86 11.35
C ALA A 193 7.50 -6.99 11.67
N LYS A 194 7.01 -7.05 12.91
CA LYS A 194 5.96 -8.01 13.31
C LYS A 194 4.65 -7.77 12.57
N ALA A 195 4.25 -6.49 12.42
CA ALA A 195 3.03 -6.17 11.68
C ALA A 195 3.12 -6.58 10.20
N ILE A 196 4.29 -6.40 9.58
CA ILE A 196 4.53 -6.87 8.21
C ILE A 196 4.44 -8.40 8.13
N ASP A 197 5.09 -9.11 9.06
CA ASP A 197 5.02 -10.58 9.13
C ASP A 197 3.57 -11.09 9.30
N GLU A 198 2.76 -10.41 10.09
CA GLU A 198 1.32 -10.71 10.24
C GLU A 198 0.52 -10.45 8.95
N ILE A 199 0.85 -9.38 8.23
CA ILE A 199 0.25 -9.07 6.93
C ILE A 199 0.64 -10.15 5.91
N ASP A 200 1.91 -10.53 5.84
CA ASP A 200 2.39 -11.57 4.93
C ASP A 200 1.71 -12.91 5.21
N LYS A 201 1.59 -13.30 6.48
CA LYS A 201 0.82 -14.50 6.89
C LYS A 201 -0.65 -14.41 6.47
N SER A 202 -1.24 -13.23 6.57
CA SER A 202 -2.63 -13.01 6.14
C SER A 202 -2.78 -13.12 4.62
N ILE A 203 -1.82 -12.62 3.87
CA ILE A 203 -1.75 -12.75 2.41
C ILE A 203 -1.65 -14.23 2.02
N ASP A 204 -0.73 -14.98 2.64
CA ASP A 204 -0.58 -16.42 2.42
C ASP A 204 -1.86 -17.19 2.73
N HIS A 205 -2.55 -16.81 3.83
CA HIS A 205 -3.81 -17.42 4.18
C HIS A 205 -4.91 -17.15 3.13
N LEU A 206 -5.01 -15.91 2.67
CA LEU A 206 -5.95 -15.54 1.62
C LEU A 206 -5.65 -16.23 0.28
N GLN A 207 -4.37 -16.42 -0.05
CA GLN A 207 -3.98 -17.19 -1.24
C GLN A 207 -4.43 -18.64 -1.14
N LYS A 208 -4.24 -19.30 0.01
CA LYS A 208 -4.72 -20.66 0.24
C LYS A 208 -6.24 -20.76 0.14
N ILE A 209 -6.97 -19.79 0.71
CA ILE A 209 -8.44 -19.74 0.58
C ILE A 209 -8.83 -19.63 -0.90
N LYS A 210 -8.17 -18.76 -1.66
CA LYS A 210 -8.40 -18.61 -3.10
C LYS A 210 -8.18 -19.92 -3.86
N GLU A 211 -7.09 -20.65 -3.55
CA GLU A 211 -6.79 -21.95 -4.17
C GLU A 211 -7.87 -22.99 -3.83
N HIS A 212 -8.33 -23.04 -2.59
CA HIS A 212 -9.42 -23.91 -2.17
C HIS A 212 -10.74 -23.59 -2.88
N LEU A 213 -11.07 -22.31 -3.03
CA LEU A 213 -12.26 -21.87 -3.76
C LEU A 213 -12.20 -22.24 -5.24
N LEU A 214 -11.06 -22.03 -5.89
CA LEU A 214 -10.84 -22.44 -7.29
C LEU A 214 -10.89 -23.96 -7.46
N GLY A 215 -10.36 -24.70 -6.49
CA GLY A 215 -10.48 -26.15 -6.44
C GLY A 215 -11.94 -26.62 -6.31
N SER A 216 -12.70 -25.96 -5.45
CA SER A 216 -14.13 -26.26 -5.26
C SER A 216 -14.94 -25.91 -6.50
N GLU A 217 -14.70 -24.78 -7.13
CA GLU A 217 -15.34 -24.40 -8.40
C GLU A 217 -15.07 -25.45 -9.49
N ARG A 218 -13.82 -25.90 -9.64
CA ARG A 218 -13.44 -26.95 -10.59
C ARG A 218 -14.19 -28.25 -10.31
N ASN A 219 -14.31 -28.65 -9.03
CA ASN A 219 -15.03 -29.84 -8.65
C ASN A 219 -16.53 -29.72 -8.92
N LEU A 220 -17.13 -28.55 -8.65
CA LEU A 220 -18.53 -28.28 -8.98
C LEU A 220 -18.78 -28.34 -10.51
N ARG A 221 -17.88 -27.76 -11.32
CA ARG A 221 -17.97 -27.85 -12.77
C ARG A 221 -17.89 -29.30 -13.26
N LEU A 222 -16.93 -30.08 -12.75
CA LEU A 222 -16.81 -31.49 -13.08
C LEU A 222 -18.04 -32.32 -12.65
N ALA A 223 -18.65 -31.96 -11.51
CA ALA A 223 -19.89 -32.59 -11.06
C ALA A 223 -21.06 -32.22 -11.95
N ASN A 224 -21.15 -30.95 -12.38
CA ASN A 224 -22.17 -30.49 -13.33
C ASN A 224 -22.03 -31.17 -14.68
N ASP A 225 -20.81 -31.22 -15.24
CA ASP A 225 -20.53 -31.91 -16.52
C ASP A 225 -20.92 -33.39 -16.44
N LYS A 226 -20.63 -34.07 -15.32
CA LYS A 226 -21.04 -35.44 -15.06
C LYS A 226 -22.56 -35.58 -14.94
N ALA A 227 -23.24 -34.61 -14.36
CA ALA A 227 -24.70 -34.60 -14.24
C ALA A 227 -25.37 -34.39 -15.60
N GLU A 228 -24.86 -33.46 -16.42
CA GLU A 228 -25.32 -33.22 -17.78
C GLU A 228 -25.10 -34.45 -18.68
N ASP A 229 -24.00 -35.18 -18.49
CA ASP A 229 -23.69 -36.42 -19.17
C ASP A 229 -24.56 -37.63 -18.73
N LEU A 230 -25.34 -37.47 -17.64
CA LEU A 230 -26.25 -38.54 -17.17
C LEU A 230 -27.45 -38.68 -18.09
N THR A 231 -27.42 -39.73 -18.86
CA THR A 231 -28.57 -40.14 -19.66
C THR A 231 -29.28 -41.31 -19.04
N VAL A 232 -30.58 -41.44 -19.31
CA VAL A 232 -31.38 -42.62 -18.86
C VAL A 232 -30.69 -43.93 -19.26
N LYS A 233 -30.07 -43.96 -20.42
CA LYS A 233 -29.28 -45.10 -20.91
C LYS A 233 -28.05 -45.42 -20.04
N LYS A 234 -27.35 -44.39 -19.53
CA LYS A 234 -26.22 -44.60 -18.60
C LYS A 234 -26.69 -45.07 -17.24
N LEU A 235 -27.78 -44.49 -16.68
CA LEU A 235 -28.34 -44.83 -15.38
C LEU A 235 -28.87 -46.24 -15.35
N THR A 236 -29.47 -46.74 -16.43
CA THR A 236 -30.07 -48.06 -16.49
C THR A 236 -29.10 -49.16 -16.91
N ARG A 237 -27.87 -48.82 -17.33
CA ARG A 237 -26.88 -49.78 -17.88
C ARG A 237 -26.54 -50.95 -16.97
N LYS A 238 -26.63 -50.79 -15.65
CA LYS A 238 -26.34 -51.84 -14.65
C LYS A 238 -27.58 -52.31 -13.88
N ASN A 239 -28.76 -51.83 -14.27
CA ASN A 239 -30.01 -52.22 -13.59
C ASN A 239 -31.07 -52.59 -14.65
N PRO A 240 -31.13 -53.89 -15.03
CA PRO A 240 -32.05 -54.38 -16.04
C PRO A 240 -33.51 -54.18 -15.68
N THR A 241 -33.86 -54.25 -14.40
CA THR A 241 -35.22 -54.03 -13.92
C THR A 241 -35.67 -52.57 -14.10
N MET A 242 -34.81 -51.61 -13.79
CA MET A 242 -35.08 -50.17 -13.99
C MET A 242 -35.18 -49.84 -15.50
N LYS A 243 -34.36 -50.50 -16.32
CA LYS A 243 -34.43 -50.33 -17.75
C LYS A 243 -35.79 -50.79 -18.33
N ALA A 244 -36.26 -52.00 -17.90
CA ALA A 244 -37.54 -52.53 -18.31
C ALA A 244 -38.72 -51.61 -17.89
N LEU A 245 -38.72 -51.12 -16.65
CA LEU A 245 -39.73 -50.17 -16.15
C LEU A 245 -39.77 -48.85 -16.91
N LEU A 246 -38.57 -48.30 -17.27
CA LEU A 246 -38.49 -47.07 -18.03
C LEU A 246 -38.87 -47.24 -19.52
N ASP A 247 -38.56 -48.38 -20.13
CA ASP A 247 -38.98 -48.73 -21.47
C ASP A 247 -40.49 -48.94 -21.50
N GLU A 248 -41.10 -49.61 -20.50
CA GLU A 248 -42.55 -49.78 -20.34
C GLU A 248 -43.25 -48.41 -20.12
N ALA A 249 -42.72 -47.53 -19.26
CA ALA A 249 -43.27 -46.21 -19.05
C ALA A 249 -43.19 -45.30 -20.27
N ARG A 250 -42.16 -45.47 -21.13
CA ARG A 250 -42.05 -44.76 -22.40
C ARG A 250 -43.07 -45.28 -23.41
N ALA A 251 -43.22 -46.59 -23.55
CA ALA A 251 -44.22 -47.19 -24.40
C ALA A 251 -45.64 -46.78 -23.99
N ALA A 252 -45.93 -46.73 -22.71
CA ALA A 252 -47.20 -46.25 -22.16
C ALA A 252 -47.45 -44.75 -22.49
N LYS A 253 -46.41 -43.93 -22.50
CA LYS A 253 -46.51 -42.49 -22.82
C LYS A 253 -46.64 -42.25 -24.33
N GLU A 254 -45.99 -43.04 -25.18
CA GLU A 254 -46.16 -43.02 -26.63
C GLU A 254 -47.52 -43.57 -27.07
N GLY A 255 -48.09 -44.55 -26.32
CA GLY A 255 -49.43 -45.04 -26.59
C GLY A 255 -50.57 -44.13 -26.11
N ALA A 256 -50.31 -43.23 -25.19
CA ALA A 256 -51.30 -42.23 -24.69
C ALA A 256 -51.27 -40.90 -25.53
N GLY A 257 -50.32 -40.75 -26.45
CA GLY A 257 -50.18 -39.56 -27.28
C GLY A 257 -50.89 -39.55 -28.62
N THR A 258 -51.73 -40.56 -28.92
CA THR A 258 -52.45 -40.70 -30.20
C THR A 258 -53.94 -40.40 -30.11
N ASP A 259 -54.48 -39.96 -28.99
CA ASP A 259 -55.93 -39.71 -28.84
C ASP A 259 -56.27 -38.29 -28.31
N ASP A 260 -55.58 -37.24 -28.74
CA ASP A 260 -56.09 -35.87 -28.49
C ASP A 260 -55.57 -34.86 -29.52
N GLU A 261 -55.95 -35.06 -30.78
CA GLU A 261 -55.85 -34.02 -31.81
C GLU A 261 -57.24 -33.82 -32.42
N THR A 262 -58.20 -33.27 -31.65
CA THR A 262 -59.34 -32.52 -32.20
C THR A 262 -60.01 -31.70 -31.10
N ALA A 263 -60.24 -30.43 -31.42
CA ALA A 263 -61.03 -29.41 -30.71
C ALA A 263 -60.17 -28.46 -29.84
N GLU A 264 -60.09 -27.23 -30.01
CA GLU A 264 -60.96 -26.25 -30.75
C GLU A 264 -60.24 -24.90 -30.61
N ALA A 265 -60.23 -24.18 -31.67
CA ALA A 265 -59.85 -22.76 -31.68
C ALA A 265 -61.02 -21.96 -31.05
N ALA A 266 -60.72 -20.93 -30.38
CA ALA A 266 -61.43 -19.63 -30.32
C ALA A 266 -61.04 -18.96 -28.99
N ASP A 267 -60.54 -17.83 -29.04
CA ASP A 267 -61.07 -16.53 -29.07
C ASP A 267 -60.48 -15.58 -28.00
N THR A 268 -59.97 -14.52 -28.52
CA THR A 268 -60.12 -13.09 -28.06
C THR A 268 -59.36 -12.57 -26.86
N GLU A 269 -58.40 -11.71 -27.20
CA GLU A 269 -58.40 -10.23 -26.98
C GLU A 269 -58.23 -9.70 -25.53
N VAL A 270 -57.18 -8.96 -25.41
CA VAL A 270 -57.15 -7.51 -25.12
C VAL A 270 -57.14 -7.09 -23.64
N VAL A 271 -56.16 -6.25 -23.35
CA VAL A 271 -56.10 -4.94 -22.71
C VAL A 271 -55.16 -4.85 -21.51
N ASP A 272 -54.16 -4.01 -21.76
CA ASP A 272 -53.55 -2.89 -21.01
C ASP A 272 -53.87 -2.78 -19.48
N ASP A 273 -52.80 -2.70 -18.70
CA ASP A 273 -52.28 -1.48 -18.07
C ASP A 273 -50.90 -1.71 -17.49
#